data_5937c87f982a09946711681817725b2e
#
_entry.id   5937c87f982a09946711681817725b2e
#
_cell.length_a   1.000
_cell.length_b   1.000
_cell.length_c   1.000
_cell.angle_alpha   90.00
_cell.angle_beta   90.00
_cell.angle_gamma   90.00
#
_symmetry.space_group_name_H-M   'P 1'
#
loop_
_entity.id
_entity.type
_entity.pdbx_description
1 polymer ?
#
loop_
_entity_poly.entity_id
_entity_poly.type
_entity_poly.pdbx_seq_one_letter_code
_entity_poly.pdbx_strand_id
1 'polypeptide(L)'
;MSDQIAAIILGAGKGTRMKSDLPKVMMPLAGKPMIRHPIDTLEQMGVKKIVVVTAPDGEMVRREVAPHLSCIQEKQLGTGHAVLSAKEQMKGFDGAVLVIFGDNPIITGETYQMAADKVKEGYAVVVLGFRPADAARYGRLVMENGELKKIVEFKDASDEEKAINLCNSGCMCFDGKTMFELLEAIGNENLSLIHISE
;
A
#
# COMPACT_ATOMS: atom_id res chain seq x y z
N MET A 1 3.82 -19.20 -11.16
CA MET A 1 4.26 -17.78 -11.13
C MET A 1 3.58 -16.99 -10.01
N SER A 2 2.30 -17.28 -9.67
CA SER A 2 1.56 -16.62 -8.58
C SER A 2 2.09 -16.88 -7.16
N ASP A 3 2.82 -17.98 -6.94
CA ASP A 3 3.38 -18.32 -5.62
C ASP A 3 4.56 -17.40 -5.20
N GLN A 4 4.98 -16.50 -6.10
CA GLN A 4 6.03 -15.51 -5.86
C GLN A 4 5.49 -14.11 -5.52
N ILE A 5 4.18 -13.94 -5.45
CA ILE A 5 3.55 -12.67 -5.10
C ILE A 5 2.69 -12.87 -3.86
N ALA A 6 2.85 -11.99 -2.89
CA ALA A 6 1.97 -11.82 -1.74
C ALA A 6 1.45 -10.38 -1.67
N ALA A 7 0.43 -10.15 -0.87
CA ALA A 7 -0.10 -8.80 -0.68
C ALA A 7 -0.37 -8.49 0.80
N ILE A 8 -0.10 -7.25 1.19
CA ILE A 8 -0.52 -6.64 2.44
C ILE A 8 -1.49 -5.52 2.08
N ILE A 9 -2.75 -5.65 2.53
CA ILE A 9 -3.79 -4.65 2.28
C ILE A 9 -4.02 -3.84 3.55
N LEU A 10 -3.89 -2.52 3.46
CA LEU A 10 -4.04 -1.61 4.58
C LEU A 10 -5.51 -1.19 4.73
N GLY A 11 -6.17 -1.70 5.78
CA GLY A 11 -7.56 -1.46 6.09
C GLY A 11 -7.81 -0.85 7.48
N ALA A 12 -6.75 -0.40 8.18
CA ALA A 12 -6.84 0.15 9.56
C ALA A 12 -7.26 1.62 9.63
N GLY A 13 -7.40 2.33 8.50
CA GLY A 13 -7.73 3.75 8.46
C GLY A 13 -9.16 4.04 8.92
N LYS A 14 -9.32 4.97 9.88
CA LYS A 14 -10.64 5.33 10.45
C LYS A 14 -11.59 6.07 9.51
N GLY A 15 -11.10 6.60 8.36
CA GLY A 15 -11.95 7.29 7.39
C GLY A 15 -12.77 8.47 7.95
N THR A 16 -12.26 9.20 8.94
CA THR A 16 -12.98 10.24 9.72
C THR A 16 -13.65 11.32 8.87
N ARG A 17 -13.18 11.52 7.63
CA ARG A 17 -13.77 12.49 6.67
C ARG A 17 -15.10 12.03 6.09
N MET A 18 -15.42 10.75 6.15
CA MET A 18 -16.60 10.18 5.49
C MET A 18 -17.90 10.36 6.31
N LYS A 19 -17.81 10.81 7.58
CA LYS A 19 -18.95 11.00 8.49
C LYS A 19 -19.92 9.79 8.50
N SER A 20 -19.37 8.57 8.49
CA SER A 20 -20.09 7.30 8.46
C SER A 20 -19.60 6.42 9.61
N ASP A 21 -20.50 5.62 10.15
CA ASP A 21 -20.19 4.58 11.14
C ASP A 21 -19.45 3.38 10.51
N LEU A 22 -19.49 3.25 9.18
CA LEU A 22 -18.76 2.22 8.46
C LEU A 22 -17.28 2.61 8.30
N PRO A 23 -16.34 1.70 8.51
CA PRO A 23 -14.95 1.88 8.10
C PRO A 23 -14.87 2.25 6.62
N LYS A 24 -13.95 3.16 6.25
CA LYS A 24 -13.83 3.64 4.86
C LYS A 24 -13.76 2.48 3.85
N VAL A 25 -12.97 1.45 4.17
CA VAL A 25 -12.76 0.28 3.30
C VAL A 25 -14.01 -0.60 3.15
N MET A 26 -15.00 -0.43 4.04
CA MET A 26 -16.29 -1.13 4.01
C MET A 26 -17.39 -0.36 3.27
N MET A 27 -17.12 0.89 2.87
CA MET A 27 -18.07 1.65 2.07
C MET A 27 -18.37 0.92 0.75
N PRO A 28 -19.66 0.82 0.38
CA PRO A 28 -20.03 0.11 -0.84
C PRO A 28 -19.61 0.87 -2.10
N LEU A 29 -18.98 0.16 -3.02
CA LEU A 29 -18.63 0.63 -4.35
C LEU A 29 -19.03 -0.45 -5.35
N ALA A 30 -19.86 -0.10 -6.34
CA ALA A 30 -20.35 -1.05 -7.34
C ALA A 30 -20.90 -2.37 -6.75
N GLY A 31 -21.68 -2.26 -5.66
CA GLY A 31 -22.42 -3.39 -5.05
C GLY A 31 -21.63 -4.24 -4.05
N LYS A 32 -20.36 -3.94 -3.76
CA LYS A 32 -19.54 -4.66 -2.75
C LYS A 32 -18.66 -3.70 -1.95
N PRO A 33 -18.17 -4.09 -0.75
CA PRO A 33 -17.24 -3.27 0.01
C PRO A 33 -15.99 -2.90 -0.79
N MET A 34 -15.49 -1.68 -0.62
CA MET A 34 -14.36 -1.14 -1.37
C MET A 34 -13.13 -2.06 -1.29
N ILE A 35 -12.85 -2.63 -0.11
CA ILE A 35 -11.72 -3.55 0.12
C ILE A 35 -11.79 -4.84 -0.72
N ARG A 36 -13.00 -5.27 -1.13
CA ARG A 36 -13.17 -6.48 -1.96
C ARG A 36 -12.61 -6.31 -3.36
N HIS A 37 -12.58 -5.08 -3.89
CA HIS A 37 -12.05 -4.85 -5.23
C HIS A 37 -10.58 -5.26 -5.38
N PRO A 38 -9.63 -4.74 -4.57
CA PRO A 38 -8.25 -5.19 -4.66
C PRO A 38 -8.08 -6.66 -4.29
N ILE A 39 -8.86 -7.21 -3.33
CA ILE A 39 -8.82 -8.63 -3.00
C ILE A 39 -9.22 -9.48 -4.20
N ASP A 40 -10.34 -9.20 -4.85
CA ASP A 40 -10.82 -9.96 -6.00
C ASP A 40 -9.81 -9.89 -7.17
N THR A 41 -9.17 -8.73 -7.37
CA THR A 41 -8.10 -8.57 -8.36
C THR A 41 -6.91 -9.50 -8.05
N LEU A 42 -6.47 -9.55 -6.79
CA LEU A 42 -5.38 -10.42 -6.36
C LEU A 42 -5.75 -11.91 -6.46
N GLU A 43 -6.98 -12.28 -6.11
CA GLU A 43 -7.50 -13.64 -6.26
C GLU A 43 -7.50 -14.07 -7.75
N GLN A 44 -7.95 -13.19 -8.65
CA GLN A 44 -7.92 -13.43 -10.10
C GLN A 44 -6.50 -13.60 -10.65
N MET A 45 -5.51 -12.90 -10.07
CA MET A 45 -4.10 -13.10 -10.36
C MET A 45 -3.53 -14.42 -9.80
N GLY A 46 -4.29 -15.12 -8.97
CA GLY A 46 -3.86 -16.36 -8.30
C GLY A 46 -2.94 -16.10 -7.09
N VAL A 47 -2.96 -14.90 -6.51
CA VAL A 47 -2.22 -14.57 -5.28
C VAL A 47 -2.87 -15.28 -4.11
N LYS A 48 -2.12 -16.19 -3.46
CA LYS A 48 -2.66 -17.02 -2.36
C LYS A 48 -2.42 -16.43 -0.98
N LYS A 49 -1.35 -15.64 -0.82
CA LYS A 49 -0.98 -15.04 0.47
C LYS A 49 -1.40 -13.58 0.49
N ILE A 50 -2.56 -13.31 1.08
CA ILE A 50 -3.11 -11.98 1.29
C ILE A 50 -3.27 -11.77 2.79
N VAL A 51 -2.69 -10.68 3.31
CA VAL A 51 -2.78 -10.27 4.71
C VAL A 51 -3.44 -8.90 4.77
N VAL A 52 -4.51 -8.77 5.56
CA VAL A 52 -5.22 -7.50 5.73
C VAL A 52 -4.90 -6.90 7.09
N VAL A 53 -4.36 -5.70 7.10
CA VAL A 53 -4.09 -4.94 8.33
C VAL A 53 -5.35 -4.19 8.73
N THR A 54 -5.85 -4.43 9.93
CA THR A 54 -7.08 -3.84 10.46
C THR A 54 -6.83 -3.03 11.73
N ALA A 55 -7.76 -2.13 12.06
CA ALA A 55 -7.79 -1.50 13.37
C ALA A 55 -8.22 -2.51 14.47
N PRO A 56 -7.98 -2.22 15.77
CA PRO A 56 -8.43 -3.07 16.87
C PRO A 56 -9.95 -3.32 16.84
N ASP A 57 -10.73 -2.30 16.54
CA ASP A 57 -12.19 -2.33 16.39
C ASP A 57 -12.67 -2.79 15.00
N GLY A 58 -11.76 -3.27 14.13
CA GLY A 58 -12.01 -3.66 12.75
C GLY A 58 -12.64 -5.04 12.55
N GLU A 59 -13.46 -5.56 13.48
CA GLU A 59 -14.09 -6.88 13.40
C GLU A 59 -14.91 -7.08 12.12
N MET A 60 -15.64 -6.05 11.68
CA MET A 60 -16.40 -6.08 10.43
C MET A 60 -15.49 -6.32 9.22
N VAL A 61 -14.33 -5.66 9.17
CA VAL A 61 -13.36 -5.84 8.09
C VAL A 61 -12.79 -7.26 8.14
N ARG A 62 -12.41 -7.76 9.32
CA ARG A 62 -11.87 -9.12 9.47
C ARG A 62 -12.83 -10.19 8.99
N ARG A 63 -14.12 -10.04 9.29
CA ARG A 63 -15.16 -10.97 8.79
C ARG A 63 -15.30 -10.90 7.27
N GLU A 64 -15.30 -9.70 6.70
CA GLU A 64 -15.47 -9.49 5.26
C GLU A 64 -14.31 -10.11 4.46
N VAL A 65 -13.08 -10.02 4.96
CA VAL A 65 -11.91 -10.47 4.23
C VAL A 65 -11.59 -11.96 4.42
N ALA A 66 -12.33 -12.67 5.28
CA ALA A 66 -12.16 -14.11 5.45
C ALA A 66 -12.37 -14.86 4.11
N PRO A 67 -11.59 -15.88 3.80
CA PRO A 67 -10.63 -16.62 4.67
C PRO A 67 -9.21 -16.06 4.68
N HIS A 68 -8.95 -14.88 4.09
CA HIS A 68 -7.61 -14.30 4.09
C HIS A 68 -7.12 -13.97 5.51
N LEU A 69 -5.81 -13.96 5.68
CA LEU A 69 -5.20 -13.62 6.95
C LEU A 69 -5.45 -12.15 7.31
N SER A 70 -5.58 -11.87 8.59
CA SER A 70 -5.63 -10.50 9.09
C SER A 70 -4.69 -10.31 10.29
N CYS A 71 -4.23 -9.08 10.47
CA CYS A 71 -3.50 -8.65 11.66
C CYS A 71 -4.03 -7.30 12.15
N ILE A 72 -3.73 -6.97 13.39
CA ILE A 72 -4.20 -5.73 14.02
C ILE A 72 -3.06 -4.73 14.11
N GLN A 73 -3.29 -3.51 13.64
CA GLN A 73 -2.45 -2.37 13.92
C GLN A 73 -2.91 -1.73 15.24
N GLU A 74 -2.28 -2.09 16.34
CA GLU A 74 -2.67 -1.63 17.68
C GLU A 74 -2.61 -0.11 17.85
N LYS A 75 -1.58 0.52 17.27
CA LYS A 75 -1.38 1.98 17.29
C LYS A 75 -1.28 2.50 15.87
N GLN A 76 -2.08 3.50 15.53
CA GLN A 76 -2.08 4.09 14.19
C GLN A 76 -0.91 5.10 14.04
N LEU A 77 0.32 4.58 13.95
CA LEU A 77 1.55 5.36 13.83
C LEU A 77 1.99 5.61 12.37
N GLY A 78 1.09 5.44 11.41
CA GLY A 78 1.36 5.66 9.99
C GLY A 78 1.38 4.39 9.16
N THR A 79 1.60 4.56 7.86
CA THR A 79 1.53 3.49 6.85
C THR A 79 2.63 2.44 7.03
N GLY A 80 3.87 2.87 7.25
CA GLY A 80 4.99 1.94 7.50
C GLY A 80 4.75 1.06 8.73
N HIS A 81 4.22 1.62 9.82
CA HIS A 81 3.84 0.87 11.01
C HIS A 81 2.70 -0.13 10.74
N ALA A 82 1.75 0.24 9.87
CA ALA A 82 0.70 -0.69 9.45
C ALA A 82 1.29 -1.91 8.73
N VAL A 83 2.23 -1.70 7.81
CA VAL A 83 2.93 -2.79 7.11
C VAL A 83 3.72 -3.65 8.09
N LEU A 84 4.44 -3.04 9.04
CA LEU A 84 5.19 -3.77 10.07
C LEU A 84 4.29 -4.66 10.93
N SER A 85 3.01 -4.30 11.14
CA SER A 85 2.05 -5.13 11.87
C SER A 85 1.80 -6.49 11.20
N ALA A 86 2.08 -6.63 9.90
CA ALA A 86 1.93 -7.88 9.14
C ALA A 86 3.21 -8.75 9.12
N LYS A 87 4.29 -8.34 9.82
CA LYS A 87 5.60 -9.00 9.77
C LYS A 87 5.51 -10.50 10.08
N GLU A 88 4.81 -10.88 11.13
CA GLU A 88 4.69 -12.29 11.53
C GLU A 88 3.94 -13.13 10.49
N GLN A 89 2.86 -12.59 9.88
CA GLN A 89 2.10 -13.27 8.84
C GLN A 89 2.90 -13.44 7.54
N MET A 90 3.88 -12.55 7.31
CA MET A 90 4.74 -12.58 6.12
C MET A 90 6.05 -13.33 6.32
N LYS A 91 6.30 -13.86 7.52
CA LYS A 91 7.55 -14.57 7.85
C LYS A 91 7.87 -15.69 6.85
N GLY A 92 9.10 -15.68 6.38
CA GLY A 92 9.62 -16.67 5.43
C GLY A 92 9.15 -16.49 3.97
N PHE A 93 8.43 -15.42 3.65
CA PHE A 93 8.08 -15.08 2.28
C PHE A 93 9.20 -14.23 1.66
N ASP A 94 9.76 -14.70 0.55
CA ASP A 94 10.93 -14.13 -0.14
C ASP A 94 10.65 -13.61 -1.56
N GLY A 95 9.38 -13.62 -1.98
CA GLY A 95 8.93 -13.09 -3.27
C GLY A 95 8.55 -11.61 -3.22
N ALA A 96 7.87 -11.16 -4.27
CA ALA A 96 7.36 -9.78 -4.37
C ALA A 96 6.15 -9.57 -3.43
N VAL A 97 6.18 -8.53 -2.61
CA VAL A 97 5.11 -8.18 -1.67
C VAL A 97 4.46 -6.86 -2.08
N LEU A 98 3.23 -6.94 -2.55
CA LEU A 98 2.41 -5.77 -2.84
C LEU A 98 1.87 -5.16 -1.53
N VAL A 99 2.06 -3.87 -1.35
CA VAL A 99 1.43 -3.08 -0.28
C VAL A 99 0.38 -2.19 -0.92
N ILE A 100 -0.89 -2.40 -0.55
CA ILE A 100 -2.05 -1.80 -1.22
C ILE A 100 -2.94 -1.15 -0.15
N PHE A 101 -3.45 0.06 -0.43
CA PHE A 101 -4.51 0.62 0.38
C PHE A 101 -5.86 -0.05 0.05
N GLY A 102 -6.60 -0.49 1.07
CA GLY A 102 -7.90 -1.13 0.91
C GLY A 102 -8.98 -0.23 0.31
N ASP A 103 -8.74 1.06 0.24
CA ASP A 103 -9.59 2.08 -0.38
C ASP A 103 -9.11 2.51 -1.78
N ASN A 104 -8.22 1.72 -2.40
CA ASN A 104 -7.74 1.93 -3.77
C ASN A 104 -8.26 0.82 -4.71
N PRO A 105 -9.52 0.90 -5.19
CA PRO A 105 -10.23 -0.22 -5.82
C PRO A 105 -9.94 -0.43 -7.30
N ILE A 106 -9.21 0.49 -7.98
CA ILE A 106 -9.17 0.55 -9.44
C ILE A 106 -7.84 0.13 -10.07
N ILE A 107 -6.85 -0.29 -9.28
CA ILE A 107 -5.58 -0.77 -9.83
C ILE A 107 -5.78 -2.16 -10.43
N THR A 108 -5.35 -2.35 -11.67
CA THR A 108 -5.52 -3.61 -12.40
C THR A 108 -4.49 -4.66 -12.00
N GLY A 109 -4.81 -5.93 -12.21
CA GLY A 109 -3.86 -7.03 -11.99
C GLY A 109 -2.60 -6.93 -12.85
N GLU A 110 -2.71 -6.41 -14.07
CA GLU A 110 -1.55 -6.15 -14.95
C GLU A 110 -0.58 -5.16 -14.30
N THR A 111 -1.10 -4.09 -13.69
CA THR A 111 -0.28 -3.09 -13.00
C THR A 111 0.43 -3.70 -11.79
N TYR A 112 -0.26 -4.53 -11.00
CA TYR A 112 0.36 -5.26 -9.90
C TYR A 112 1.43 -6.23 -10.39
N GLN A 113 1.18 -6.93 -11.49
CA GLN A 113 2.16 -7.84 -12.08
C GLN A 113 3.40 -7.10 -12.55
N MET A 114 3.25 -5.95 -13.22
CA MET A 114 4.37 -5.10 -13.65
C MET A 114 5.25 -4.68 -12.47
N ALA A 115 4.64 -4.29 -11.33
CA ALA A 115 5.40 -3.94 -10.13
C ALA A 115 6.17 -5.14 -9.56
N ALA A 116 5.53 -6.31 -9.49
CA ALA A 116 6.16 -7.53 -9.02
C ALA A 116 7.32 -7.99 -9.94
N ASP A 117 7.19 -7.81 -11.24
CA ASP A 117 8.24 -8.16 -12.19
C ASP A 117 9.47 -7.26 -12.03
N LYS A 118 9.29 -5.98 -11.70
CA LYS A 118 10.41 -5.09 -11.37
C LYS A 118 11.16 -5.54 -10.10
N VAL A 119 10.47 -6.03 -9.10
CA VAL A 119 11.13 -6.62 -7.92
C VAL A 119 11.97 -7.84 -8.33
N LYS A 120 11.48 -8.69 -9.23
CA LYS A 120 12.25 -9.83 -9.77
C LYS A 120 13.47 -9.39 -10.58
N GLU A 121 13.44 -8.21 -11.20
CA GLU A 121 14.60 -7.59 -11.87
C GLU A 121 15.67 -7.11 -10.89
N GLY A 122 15.40 -7.15 -9.57
CA GLY A 122 16.36 -6.80 -8.51
C GLY A 122 16.08 -5.47 -7.80
N TYR A 123 14.96 -4.81 -8.09
CA TYR A 123 14.57 -3.61 -7.33
C TYR A 123 14.04 -3.99 -5.94
N ALA A 124 14.61 -3.40 -4.89
CA ALA A 124 14.18 -3.63 -3.51
C ALA A 124 12.80 -3.04 -3.23
N VAL A 125 12.48 -1.90 -3.85
CA VAL A 125 11.20 -1.18 -3.72
C VAL A 125 10.77 -0.64 -5.08
N VAL A 126 9.50 -0.84 -5.42
CA VAL A 126 8.86 -0.28 -6.62
C VAL A 126 7.67 0.55 -6.18
N VAL A 127 7.60 1.80 -6.58
CA VAL A 127 6.50 2.73 -6.27
C VAL A 127 5.63 2.91 -7.50
N LEU A 128 4.33 2.69 -7.38
CA LEU A 128 3.38 2.97 -8.46
C LEU A 128 3.01 4.45 -8.47
N GLY A 129 3.41 5.13 -9.53
CA GLY A 129 3.02 6.50 -9.81
C GLY A 129 1.93 6.60 -10.88
N PHE A 130 1.22 7.73 -10.90
CA PHE A 130 0.24 8.03 -11.93
C PHE A 130 0.23 9.53 -12.27
N ARG A 131 -0.32 9.88 -13.44
CA ARG A 131 -0.43 11.26 -13.91
C ARG A 131 -1.90 11.62 -14.08
N PRO A 132 -2.55 12.21 -13.06
CA PRO A 132 -3.93 12.67 -13.17
C PRO A 132 -4.04 13.96 -14.00
N ALA A 133 -5.23 14.27 -14.48
CA ALA A 133 -5.53 15.56 -15.10
C ALA A 133 -5.36 16.73 -14.10
N ASP A 134 -5.73 16.50 -12.84
CA ASP A 134 -5.49 17.41 -11.73
C ASP A 134 -4.77 16.62 -10.61
N ALA A 135 -3.55 17.04 -10.32
CA ALA A 135 -2.73 16.44 -9.27
C ALA A 135 -3.25 16.72 -7.86
N ALA A 136 -4.18 17.66 -7.67
CA ALA A 136 -4.87 17.95 -6.42
C ALA A 136 -3.94 17.84 -5.19
N ARG A 137 -4.38 17.07 -4.18
CA ARG A 137 -3.66 16.86 -2.91
C ARG A 137 -2.90 15.54 -2.82
N TYR A 138 -2.64 14.89 -3.95
CA TYR A 138 -1.80 13.69 -3.95
C TYR A 138 -0.35 14.00 -3.56
N GLY A 139 0.35 13.05 -2.96
CA GLY A 139 1.80 13.12 -2.79
C GLY A 139 2.50 13.14 -4.16
N ARG A 140 3.66 13.75 -4.23
CA ARG A 140 4.45 13.89 -5.47
C ARG A 140 5.63 12.93 -5.45
N LEU A 141 5.90 12.33 -6.60
CA LEU A 141 7.11 11.56 -6.85
C LEU A 141 8.14 12.49 -7.50
N VAL A 142 9.18 12.83 -6.75
CA VAL A 142 10.26 13.69 -7.22
C VAL A 142 11.31 12.79 -7.88
N MET A 143 11.51 12.98 -9.19
CA MET A 143 12.46 12.21 -9.98
C MET A 143 13.71 13.03 -10.26
N GLU A 144 14.88 12.41 -10.17
CA GLU A 144 16.17 12.99 -10.54
C GLU A 144 16.96 11.97 -11.36
N ASN A 145 17.44 12.37 -12.55
CA ASN A 145 18.18 11.49 -13.46
C ASN A 145 17.50 10.15 -13.80
N GLY A 146 16.16 10.12 -13.78
CA GLY A 146 15.37 8.91 -14.05
C GLY A 146 15.11 8.04 -12.82
N GLU A 147 15.63 8.40 -11.66
CA GLU A 147 15.44 7.69 -10.38
C GLU A 147 14.48 8.42 -9.46
N LEU A 148 13.76 7.68 -8.62
CA LEU A 148 12.91 8.24 -7.58
C LEU A 148 13.79 8.76 -6.44
N LYS A 149 13.79 10.07 -6.24
CA LYS A 149 14.59 10.71 -5.19
C LYS A 149 13.87 10.82 -3.86
N LYS A 150 12.59 11.20 -3.90
CA LYS A 150 11.75 11.29 -2.71
C LYS A 150 10.26 11.27 -3.06
N ILE A 151 9.46 10.93 -2.08
CA ILE A 151 8.00 11.10 -2.08
C ILE A 151 7.69 12.25 -1.13
N VAL A 152 6.99 13.26 -1.62
CA VAL A 152 6.65 14.45 -0.83
C VAL A 152 5.13 14.57 -0.73
N GLU A 153 4.59 14.66 0.47
CA GLU A 153 3.17 14.89 0.70
C GLU A 153 2.81 16.35 0.33
N PHE A 154 1.60 16.55 -0.19
CA PHE A 154 1.16 17.87 -0.69
C PHE A 154 1.31 19.00 0.34
N LYS A 155 1.08 18.70 1.62
CA LYS A 155 1.18 19.68 2.73
C LYS A 155 2.62 20.15 3.01
N ASP A 156 3.60 19.30 2.67
CA ASP A 156 5.03 19.50 2.94
C ASP A 156 5.81 19.90 1.67
N ALA A 157 5.12 19.89 0.50
CA ALA A 157 5.72 20.15 -0.80
C ALA A 157 5.95 21.65 -1.03
N SER A 158 7.10 22.01 -1.63
CA SER A 158 7.36 23.35 -2.16
C SER A 158 6.42 23.67 -3.35
N ASP A 159 6.40 24.90 -3.82
CA ASP A 159 5.57 25.28 -4.98
C ASP A 159 6.06 24.60 -6.26
N GLU A 160 7.38 24.42 -6.43
CA GLU A 160 7.96 23.66 -7.54
C GLU A 160 7.55 22.19 -7.45
N GLU A 161 7.58 21.58 -6.26
CA GLU A 161 7.17 20.21 -6.06
C GLU A 161 5.67 20.01 -6.30
N LYS A 162 4.82 20.96 -5.89
CA LYS A 162 3.37 20.93 -6.18
C LYS A 162 3.07 20.97 -7.69
N ALA A 163 3.93 21.59 -8.49
CA ALA A 163 3.80 21.62 -9.94
C ALA A 163 4.11 20.27 -10.63
N ILE A 164 4.76 19.35 -9.93
CA ILE A 164 5.03 18.00 -10.46
C ILE A 164 3.71 17.27 -10.68
N ASN A 165 3.47 16.74 -11.89
CA ASN A 165 2.27 16.00 -12.24
C ASN A 165 2.45 14.46 -12.11
N LEU A 166 3.54 13.97 -11.52
CA LEU A 166 3.72 12.57 -11.19
C LEU A 166 3.36 12.36 -9.72
N CYS A 167 2.25 11.67 -9.49
CA CYS A 167 1.65 11.49 -8.18
C CYS A 167 1.88 10.10 -7.62
N ASN A 168 2.00 9.99 -6.30
CA ASN A 168 2.06 8.73 -5.59
C ASN A 168 0.66 8.10 -5.51
N SER A 169 0.51 6.87 -6.00
CA SER A 169 -0.74 6.11 -5.87
C SER A 169 -0.94 5.54 -4.46
N GLY A 170 0.11 5.51 -3.66
CA GLY A 170 0.14 4.81 -2.37
C GLY A 170 0.33 3.30 -2.49
N CYS A 171 0.35 2.73 -3.69
CA CYS A 171 0.66 1.33 -3.90
C CYS A 171 2.16 1.15 -4.15
N MET A 172 2.75 0.16 -3.48
CA MET A 172 4.16 -0.17 -3.58
C MET A 172 4.33 -1.68 -3.71
N CYS A 173 5.47 -2.11 -4.24
CA CYS A 173 5.89 -3.50 -4.24
C CYS A 173 7.30 -3.59 -3.69
N PHE A 174 7.53 -4.53 -2.78
CA PHE A 174 8.80 -4.72 -2.09
C PHE A 174 9.38 -6.10 -2.38
N ASP A 175 10.69 -6.22 -2.33
CA ASP A 175 11.35 -7.51 -2.16
C ASP A 175 11.07 -8.04 -0.75
N GLY A 176 10.39 -9.18 -0.64
CA GLY A 176 9.99 -9.79 0.62
C GLY A 176 11.16 -10.15 1.54
N LYS A 177 12.38 -10.33 0.99
CA LYS A 177 13.57 -10.62 1.79
C LYS A 177 14.01 -9.43 2.62
N THR A 178 13.93 -8.23 2.05
CA THR A 178 14.53 -7.01 2.62
C THR A 178 13.49 -6.03 3.16
N MET A 179 12.21 -6.17 2.81
CA MET A 179 11.18 -5.17 3.10
C MET A 179 11.08 -4.79 4.58
N PHE A 180 11.12 -5.76 5.48
CA PHE A 180 10.94 -5.48 6.91
C PHE A 180 12.17 -4.84 7.53
N GLU A 181 13.38 -5.18 7.06
CA GLU A 181 14.62 -4.51 7.46
C GLU A 181 14.62 -3.05 7.01
N LEU A 182 14.21 -2.79 5.77
CA LEU A 182 14.06 -1.43 5.23
C LEU A 182 13.04 -0.62 6.02
N LEU A 183 11.87 -1.20 6.31
CA LEU A 183 10.81 -0.53 7.07
C LEU A 183 11.20 -0.25 8.52
N GLU A 184 11.95 -1.14 9.17
CA GLU A 184 12.46 -0.94 10.53
C GLU A 184 13.57 0.12 10.60
N ALA A 185 14.34 0.28 9.52
CA ALA A 185 15.35 1.34 9.41
C ALA A 185 14.75 2.74 9.26
N ILE A 186 13.50 2.86 8.80
CA ILE A 186 12.76 4.13 8.73
C ILE A 186 12.34 4.50 10.15
N GLY A 187 12.98 5.49 10.76
CA GLY A 187 12.67 5.96 12.11
C GLY A 187 11.24 6.51 12.23
N ASN A 188 10.74 6.59 13.47
CA ASN A 188 9.37 7.04 13.79
C ASN A 188 9.05 8.50 13.40
N GLU A 189 10.05 9.31 13.08
CA GLU A 189 9.86 10.71 12.71
C GLU A 189 9.33 10.90 11.27
N ASN A 190 9.37 9.84 10.42
CA ASN A 190 9.01 9.90 9.00
C ASN A 190 8.07 8.77 8.54
N LEU A 191 7.20 8.26 9.41
CA LEU A 191 6.29 7.16 9.08
C LEU A 191 5.24 7.46 7.99
N SER A 192 5.11 8.70 7.57
CA SER A 192 4.31 9.11 6.40
C SER A 192 5.17 9.37 5.15
N LEU A 193 6.50 9.39 5.28
CA LEU A 193 7.42 9.73 4.22
C LEU A 193 8.42 8.56 4.08
N ILE A 194 8.32 7.83 2.99
CA ILE A 194 9.41 6.94 2.60
C ILE A 194 10.46 7.85 1.95
N HIS A 195 11.40 8.33 2.76
CA HIS A 195 12.65 8.87 2.23
C HIS A 195 13.50 7.67 1.81
N ILE A 196 13.64 7.47 0.51
CA ILE A 196 14.68 6.61 -0.04
C ILE A 196 15.92 7.49 -0.09
N SER A 197 16.70 7.50 1.00
CA SER A 197 18.09 7.99 0.98
C SER A 197 18.99 6.76 0.84
N GLU A 198 20.01 6.89 -0.02
CA GLU A 198 21.06 5.89 -0.23
C GLU A 198 21.62 5.35 1.07
#